data_657f243223301312bbec5df89214ed47
#
_entry.id   657f243223301312bbec5df89214ed47
#
_cell.length_a   1.000
_cell.length_b   1.000
_cell.length_c   1.000
_cell.angle_alpha   90.00
_cell.angle_beta   90.00
_cell.angle_gamma   90.00
#
_symmetry.space_group_name_H-M   'P 1'
#
loop_
_entity.id
_entity.type
_entity.pdbx_description
1 polymer ?
#
loop_
_entity_poly.entity_id
_entity_poly.type
_entity_poly.pdbx_seq_one_letter_code
_entity_poly.pdbx_strand_id
1 'polypeptide(L)'
;MPFTLHDLDENVTPTLERYCAIPALSPHFDPDWTTSGHLESALQLLAGWVRSRLPEADVREERLEGRTPLLWVEVPAHGEANSDTVVLYGHFDKQPPLGEWSEGLAPFTPVRRGNRLYARGAVDDGYATFAAVSALEEVRRSGGTHPRCVLLIEGSEESGSPDLEAYLDALAERIGRIDLMICLDSGALSYDRLWVTSSLRGLVNVDITVRVLERAQHSGTASGVVPSSFRIIRQLLDRVEDATSGEVLLPEAHCAVPDWVESATRGVAEEFGDVVAQEMPVVEGLELMGRDGADRLVRRTWKPALSVIGLAGAPEPRQAGNVLRTSTTVTLSLRLPPLADARAAGEALVRVLSVDPPSGAEVEVTLTSAASGWAARELPEDLRRILDEASRGSFGGPLALTGEGGTIPFLFQLGQRFPETPFIATGVLGPESNAHGIDEMLNLEAAVNLINALAHLLSHYGGSQ
;
A
#
# COMPACT_ATOMS: atom_id res chain seq x y z
N MET A 1 -21.11 25.31 6.19
CA MET A 1 -19.69 25.74 6.17
C MET A 1 -18.85 24.48 6.08
N PRO A 2 -17.72 24.46 5.38
CA PRO A 2 -16.91 23.26 5.27
C PRO A 2 -16.40 22.80 6.64
N PHE A 3 -16.07 21.51 6.76
CA PHE A 3 -15.40 20.95 7.92
C PHE A 3 -14.03 21.63 8.14
N THR A 4 -13.69 21.93 9.38
CA THR A 4 -12.51 22.75 9.70
C THR A 4 -11.54 22.00 10.62
N LEU A 5 -10.31 22.53 10.77
CA LEU A 5 -9.35 22.01 11.75
C LEU A 5 -9.89 22.07 13.19
N HIS A 6 -10.71 23.08 13.51
CA HIS A 6 -11.38 23.18 14.80
C HIS A 6 -12.39 22.04 15.00
N ASP A 7 -13.18 21.68 13.96
CA ASP A 7 -14.08 20.54 14.02
C ASP A 7 -13.31 19.22 14.22
N LEU A 8 -12.16 19.06 13.55
CA LEU A 8 -11.28 17.91 13.73
C LEU A 8 -10.75 17.84 15.16
N ASP A 9 -10.29 18.96 15.72
CA ASP A 9 -9.73 19.04 17.08
C ASP A 9 -10.77 18.75 18.15
N GLU A 10 -12.00 19.19 17.98
CA GLU A 10 -13.05 18.95 18.96
C GLU A 10 -13.65 17.54 18.87
N ASN A 11 -13.83 17.03 17.65
CA ASN A 11 -14.67 15.86 17.41
C ASN A 11 -13.88 14.58 17.09
N VAL A 12 -12.66 14.69 16.57
CA VAL A 12 -11.87 13.56 16.08
C VAL A 12 -10.58 13.36 16.84
N THR A 13 -9.73 14.39 16.93
CA THR A 13 -8.38 14.29 17.50
C THR A 13 -8.32 13.58 18.85
N PRO A 14 -9.19 13.84 19.85
CA PRO A 14 -9.10 13.16 21.13
C PRO A 14 -9.30 11.64 21.05
N THR A 15 -10.14 11.18 20.11
CA THR A 15 -10.36 9.74 19.96
C THR A 15 -9.29 9.11 19.06
N LEU A 16 -8.83 9.81 18.04
CA LEU A 16 -7.71 9.37 17.22
C LEU A 16 -6.43 9.20 18.04
N GLU A 17 -6.11 10.13 18.95
CA GLU A 17 -4.99 10.00 19.89
C GLU A 17 -5.13 8.77 20.78
N ARG A 18 -6.33 8.51 21.31
CA ARG A 18 -6.59 7.30 22.08
C ARG A 18 -6.43 6.02 21.26
N TYR A 19 -6.87 6.03 20.00
CA TYR A 19 -6.66 4.92 19.07
C TYR A 19 -5.16 4.71 18.81
N CYS A 20 -4.42 5.77 18.53
CA CYS A 20 -2.98 5.69 18.29
C CYS A 20 -2.22 5.12 19.49
N ALA A 21 -2.67 5.37 20.71
CA ALA A 21 -2.08 4.85 21.93
C ALA A 21 -2.28 3.34 22.14
N ILE A 22 -3.18 2.71 21.38
CA ILE A 22 -3.40 1.25 21.45
C ILE A 22 -2.40 0.56 20.51
N PRO A 23 -1.53 -0.35 20.99
CA PRO A 23 -0.59 -1.09 20.15
C PRO A 23 -1.29 -2.26 19.44
N ALA A 24 -2.30 -1.96 18.62
CA ALA A 24 -3.09 -2.94 17.87
C ALA A 24 -2.31 -3.44 16.66
N LEU A 25 -1.23 -4.18 16.89
CA LEU A 25 -0.39 -4.74 15.85
C LEU A 25 -1.16 -5.77 15.03
N SER A 26 -0.84 -5.82 13.72
CA SER A 26 -1.35 -6.85 12.82
C SER A 26 -0.92 -8.25 13.25
N PRO A 27 -1.72 -9.30 12.99
CA PRO A 27 -1.44 -10.67 13.43
C PRO A 27 -0.07 -11.22 13.06
N HIS A 28 0.47 -10.83 11.93
CA HIS A 28 1.83 -11.23 11.53
C HIS A 28 2.89 -10.75 12.52
N PHE A 29 2.66 -9.63 13.20
CA PHE A 29 3.59 -9.00 14.14
C PHE A 29 3.22 -9.23 15.61
N ASP A 30 1.99 -9.68 15.90
CA ASP A 30 1.52 -10.07 17.22
C ASP A 30 0.89 -11.47 17.17
N PRO A 31 1.66 -12.55 17.29
CA PRO A 31 1.13 -13.93 17.29
C PRO A 31 0.10 -14.16 18.39
N ASP A 32 0.14 -13.36 19.45
CA ASP A 32 -0.77 -13.44 20.60
C ASP A 32 -1.96 -12.46 20.49
N TRP A 33 -2.25 -11.92 19.32
CA TRP A 33 -3.29 -10.91 19.08
C TRP A 33 -4.66 -11.27 19.66
N THR A 34 -5.01 -12.57 19.68
CA THR A 34 -6.28 -13.06 20.27
C THR A 34 -6.34 -12.88 21.77
N THR A 35 -5.20 -12.82 22.46
CA THR A 35 -5.08 -12.74 23.92
C THR A 35 -4.54 -11.40 24.41
N SER A 36 -3.79 -10.66 23.59
CA SER A 36 -3.32 -9.30 23.90
C SER A 36 -4.48 -8.32 24.06
N GLY A 37 -5.58 -8.52 23.33
CA GLY A 37 -6.79 -7.70 23.40
C GLY A 37 -6.64 -6.31 22.76
N HIS A 38 -5.53 -6.02 22.08
CA HIS A 38 -5.28 -4.69 21.52
C HIS A 38 -6.15 -4.41 20.27
N LEU A 39 -6.27 -5.38 19.36
CA LEU A 39 -7.17 -5.26 18.20
C LEU A 39 -8.62 -5.09 18.65
N GLU A 40 -9.05 -5.86 19.65
CA GLU A 40 -10.39 -5.73 20.22
C GLU A 40 -10.63 -4.35 20.84
N SER A 41 -9.62 -3.82 21.57
CA SER A 41 -9.70 -2.48 22.18
C SER A 41 -9.80 -1.37 21.13
N ALA A 42 -9.05 -1.47 20.02
CA ALA A 42 -9.12 -0.53 18.91
C ALA A 42 -10.49 -0.59 18.21
N LEU A 43 -10.97 -1.80 17.90
CA LEU A 43 -12.29 -2.02 17.34
C LEU A 43 -13.41 -1.40 18.17
N GLN A 44 -13.43 -1.68 19.49
CA GLN A 44 -14.46 -1.16 20.39
C GLN A 44 -14.42 0.36 20.52
N LEU A 45 -13.21 0.94 20.53
CA LEU A 45 -13.03 2.39 20.53
C LEU A 45 -13.64 3.03 19.28
N LEU A 46 -13.30 2.50 18.11
CA LEU A 46 -13.81 3.00 16.82
C LEU A 46 -15.34 2.80 16.73
N ALA A 47 -15.84 1.61 17.01
CA ALA A 47 -17.27 1.31 16.99
C ALA A 47 -18.07 2.22 17.95
N GLY A 48 -17.55 2.44 19.15
CA GLY A 48 -18.15 3.35 20.15
C GLY A 48 -18.20 4.79 19.65
N TRP A 49 -17.13 5.26 19.03
CA TRP A 49 -17.07 6.61 18.47
C TRP A 49 -18.06 6.76 17.28
N VAL A 50 -18.08 5.80 16.34
CA VAL A 50 -19.02 5.82 15.21
C VAL A 50 -20.48 5.87 15.70
N ARG A 51 -20.86 5.01 16.66
CA ARG A 51 -22.22 5.02 17.24
C ARG A 51 -22.59 6.36 17.86
N SER A 52 -21.62 7.07 18.43
CA SER A 52 -21.85 8.39 19.01
C SER A 52 -22.06 9.49 17.97
N ARG A 53 -21.47 9.32 16.78
CA ARG A 53 -21.50 10.31 15.69
C ARG A 53 -22.65 10.06 14.72
N LEU A 54 -22.92 8.80 14.38
CA LEU A 54 -23.94 8.38 13.43
C LEU A 54 -24.94 7.43 14.15
N PRO A 55 -25.84 7.95 15.01
CA PRO A 55 -26.74 7.12 15.79
C PRO A 55 -27.76 6.30 14.94
N GLU A 56 -27.97 6.69 13.68
CA GLU A 56 -28.82 5.98 12.75
C GLU A 56 -28.09 4.87 11.99
N ALA A 57 -26.76 4.79 12.07
CA ALA A 57 -25.99 3.75 11.39
C ALA A 57 -26.13 2.39 12.09
N ASP A 58 -26.18 1.32 11.29
CA ASP A 58 -26.02 -0.05 11.80
C ASP A 58 -24.52 -0.34 11.98
N VAL A 59 -24.05 -0.25 13.21
CA VAL A 59 -22.64 -0.46 13.58
C VAL A 59 -22.47 -1.83 14.22
N ARG A 60 -21.75 -2.71 13.55
CA ARG A 60 -21.48 -4.09 14.00
C ARG A 60 -19.98 -4.38 14.04
N GLU A 61 -19.62 -5.15 15.01
CA GLU A 61 -18.30 -5.74 15.20
C GLU A 61 -18.40 -7.19 14.72
N GLU A 62 -18.10 -7.41 13.44
CA GLU A 62 -18.23 -8.72 12.80
C GLU A 62 -17.04 -9.61 13.22
N ARG A 63 -17.33 -10.89 13.49
CA ARG A 63 -16.32 -11.88 13.89
C ARG A 63 -16.58 -13.21 13.21
N LEU A 64 -15.53 -13.70 12.54
CA LEU A 64 -15.46 -15.05 12.01
C LEU A 64 -14.48 -15.87 12.84
N GLU A 65 -14.76 -17.15 13.05
CA GLU A 65 -13.93 -18.02 13.89
C GLU A 65 -12.49 -18.11 13.36
N GLY A 66 -11.51 -17.85 14.23
CA GLY A 66 -10.09 -17.90 13.89
C GLY A 66 -9.58 -16.72 13.05
N ARG A 67 -10.37 -15.67 12.87
CA ARG A 67 -10.04 -14.48 12.09
C ARG A 67 -10.04 -13.21 12.92
N THR A 68 -9.32 -12.21 12.46
CA THR A 68 -9.36 -10.86 13.04
C THR A 68 -10.76 -10.26 12.92
N PRO A 69 -11.18 -9.39 13.84
CA PRO A 69 -12.49 -8.77 13.76
C PRO A 69 -12.52 -7.67 12.67
N LEU A 70 -13.73 -7.41 12.16
CA LEU A 70 -14.02 -6.36 11.18
C LEU A 70 -15.07 -5.41 11.74
N LEU A 71 -14.86 -4.09 11.59
CA LEU A 71 -15.87 -3.09 11.86
C LEU A 71 -16.72 -2.87 10.60
N TRP A 72 -17.99 -3.22 10.71
CA TRP A 72 -19.04 -2.93 9.74
C TRP A 72 -19.83 -1.71 10.17
N VAL A 73 -19.98 -0.74 9.26
CA VAL A 73 -20.86 0.41 9.48
C VAL A 73 -21.72 0.59 8.23
N GLU A 74 -23.02 0.47 8.39
CA GLU A 74 -23.97 0.74 7.31
C GLU A 74 -24.73 2.03 7.62
N VAL A 75 -24.61 3.02 6.75
CA VAL A 75 -25.26 4.32 6.86
C VAL A 75 -26.33 4.38 5.78
N PRO A 76 -27.61 4.46 6.14
CA PRO A 76 -28.70 4.58 5.16
C PRO A 76 -28.55 5.81 4.29
N ALA A 77 -29.03 5.74 3.05
CA ALA A 77 -29.10 6.91 2.17
C ALA A 77 -29.80 8.08 2.87
N HIS A 78 -29.33 9.30 2.62
CA HIS A 78 -29.89 10.52 3.18
C HIS A 78 -30.44 11.44 2.09
N GLY A 79 -31.70 11.87 2.24
CA GLY A 79 -32.40 12.69 1.25
C GLY A 79 -32.93 11.87 0.07
N GLU A 80 -33.19 12.54 -1.05
CA GLU A 80 -33.60 11.89 -2.32
C GLU A 80 -32.37 11.33 -3.07
N ALA A 81 -31.47 10.67 -2.35
CA ALA A 81 -30.33 10.02 -2.97
C ALA A 81 -30.81 8.79 -3.79
N ASN A 82 -30.09 8.50 -4.87
CA ASN A 82 -30.36 7.33 -5.68
C ASN A 82 -30.14 6.01 -4.90
N SER A 83 -30.40 4.88 -5.55
CA SER A 83 -30.23 3.54 -4.98
C SER A 83 -28.79 3.04 -4.96
N ASP A 84 -27.81 3.88 -5.27
CA ASP A 84 -26.40 3.48 -5.35
C ASP A 84 -25.84 3.17 -3.96
N THR A 85 -24.85 2.30 -3.94
CA THR A 85 -24.09 1.96 -2.72
C THR A 85 -22.64 2.32 -2.90
N VAL A 86 -22.13 3.15 -1.99
CA VAL A 86 -20.71 3.48 -1.88
C VAL A 86 -20.08 2.70 -0.74
N VAL A 87 -19.02 1.98 -1.01
CA VAL A 87 -18.22 1.31 0.01
C VAL A 87 -16.98 2.16 0.30
N LEU A 88 -16.73 2.43 1.59
CA LEU A 88 -15.52 3.07 2.07
C LEU A 88 -14.71 2.01 2.84
N TYR A 89 -13.45 1.83 2.43
CA TYR A 89 -12.56 0.84 3.00
C TYR A 89 -11.40 1.51 3.72
N GLY A 90 -10.97 0.89 4.80
CA GLY A 90 -9.77 1.20 5.57
C GLY A 90 -9.44 0.06 6.54
N HIS A 91 -8.42 0.24 7.39
CA HIS A 91 -8.04 -0.75 8.39
C HIS A 91 -7.74 -0.11 9.76
N PHE A 92 -7.60 -0.96 10.78
CA PHE A 92 -7.32 -0.51 12.15
C PHE A 92 -6.18 -1.27 12.84
N ASP A 93 -5.60 -2.24 12.19
CA ASP A 93 -4.36 -2.86 12.63
C ASP A 93 -3.15 -2.00 12.22
N LYS A 94 -1.98 -2.31 12.74
CA LYS A 94 -0.80 -1.46 12.64
C LYS A 94 0.47 -2.24 12.38
N GLN A 95 1.41 -1.59 11.71
CA GLN A 95 2.81 -2.01 11.63
C GLN A 95 3.52 -1.95 12.99
N PRO A 96 4.57 -2.77 13.20
CA PRO A 96 5.37 -2.70 14.41
C PRO A 96 6.15 -1.38 14.53
N PRO A 97 6.56 -1.00 15.76
CA PRO A 97 7.40 0.16 15.99
C PRO A 97 8.85 -0.15 15.55
N LEU A 98 9.20 0.15 14.32
CA LEU A 98 10.53 -0.07 13.75
C LEU A 98 11.49 1.06 14.13
N GLY A 99 12.71 0.70 14.58
CA GLY A 99 13.79 1.65 14.86
C GLY A 99 13.60 2.51 16.12
N GLU A 100 14.50 3.48 16.28
CA GLU A 100 14.43 4.46 17.36
C GLU A 100 13.76 5.74 16.86
N TRP A 101 12.67 6.14 17.50
CA TRP A 101 11.95 7.37 17.20
C TRP A 101 12.73 8.58 17.71
N SER A 102 12.54 9.72 17.06
CA SER A 102 13.17 10.98 17.43
C SER A 102 12.85 11.40 18.85
N GLU A 103 13.72 12.23 19.44
CA GLU A 103 13.57 12.71 20.83
C GLU A 103 12.19 13.34 21.08
N GLY A 104 11.51 12.81 22.09
CA GLY A 104 10.16 13.24 22.48
C GLY A 104 9.04 12.67 21.60
N LEU A 105 9.34 11.71 20.72
CA LEU A 105 8.35 10.92 19.97
C LEU A 105 8.45 9.44 20.35
N ALA A 106 7.32 8.73 20.24
CA ALA A 106 7.26 7.30 20.45
C ALA A 106 6.05 6.71 19.72
N PRO A 107 6.10 5.43 19.27
CA PRO A 107 5.10 4.86 18.38
C PRO A 107 3.67 4.89 18.93
N PHE A 108 3.48 4.61 20.22
CA PHE A 108 2.16 4.55 20.86
C PHE A 108 1.96 5.66 21.93
N THR A 109 2.68 6.76 21.75
CA THR A 109 2.49 7.97 22.57
C THR A 109 2.24 9.13 21.60
N PRO A 110 0.98 9.41 21.25
CA PRO A 110 0.64 10.44 20.29
C PRO A 110 1.17 11.81 20.72
N VAL A 111 1.84 12.49 19.82
CA VAL A 111 2.40 13.82 20.05
C VAL A 111 2.00 14.76 18.92
N ARG A 112 1.31 15.84 19.26
CA ARG A 112 0.99 16.90 18.30
C ARG A 112 2.08 17.97 18.28
N ARG A 113 2.55 18.31 17.07
CA ARG A 113 3.44 19.44 16.81
C ARG A 113 2.87 20.29 15.66
N GLY A 114 2.20 21.38 16.00
CA GLY A 114 1.49 22.23 15.02
C GLY A 114 0.31 21.48 14.37
N ASN A 115 0.33 21.37 13.04
CA ASN A 115 -0.67 20.64 12.26
C ASN A 115 -0.30 19.16 12.00
N ARG A 116 0.64 18.59 12.75
CA ARG A 116 1.14 17.23 12.60
C ARG A 116 0.88 16.41 13.87
N LEU A 117 0.29 15.24 13.71
CA LEU A 117 0.11 14.25 14.76
C LEU A 117 1.08 13.08 14.52
N TYR A 118 2.03 12.90 15.42
CA TYR A 118 3.04 11.83 15.36
C TYR A 118 2.59 10.65 16.20
N ALA A 119 2.34 9.53 15.57
CA ALA A 119 2.09 8.23 16.21
C ALA A 119 2.03 7.12 15.15
N ARG A 120 2.34 5.88 15.52
CA ARG A 120 2.11 4.69 14.70
C ARG A 120 0.61 4.45 14.49
N GLY A 121 0.19 4.25 13.23
CA GLY A 121 -1.20 4.07 12.86
C GLY A 121 -2.00 5.38 12.81
N ALA A 122 -1.36 6.55 12.82
CA ALA A 122 -2.06 7.82 12.70
C ALA A 122 -2.46 8.10 11.25
N VAL A 123 -1.54 7.91 10.31
CA VAL A 123 -1.75 8.12 8.87
C VAL A 123 -2.01 6.82 8.14
N ASP A 124 -1.60 5.70 8.69
CA ASP A 124 -1.69 4.36 8.12
C ASP A 124 -2.36 3.40 9.14
N ASP A 125 -3.67 3.18 9.09
CA ASP A 125 -4.74 3.89 8.38
C ASP A 125 -5.79 4.41 9.39
N GLY A 126 -5.36 4.70 10.63
CA GLY A 126 -6.25 5.06 11.72
C GLY A 126 -7.18 6.24 11.43
N TYR A 127 -6.76 7.18 10.59
CA TYR A 127 -7.56 8.35 10.25
C TYR A 127 -8.78 8.01 9.35
N ALA A 128 -8.75 6.89 8.59
CA ALA A 128 -9.75 6.57 7.57
C ALA A 128 -11.17 6.47 8.13
N THR A 129 -11.36 5.73 9.23
CA THR A 129 -12.68 5.63 9.88
C THR A 129 -13.21 7.01 10.27
N PHE A 130 -12.35 7.86 10.83
CA PHE A 130 -12.73 9.21 11.23
C PHE A 130 -13.04 10.10 10.03
N ALA A 131 -12.26 9.99 8.97
CA ALA A 131 -12.47 10.77 7.75
C ALA A 131 -13.80 10.41 7.06
N ALA A 132 -14.08 9.11 6.91
CA ALA A 132 -15.31 8.62 6.30
C ALA A 132 -16.57 9.08 7.07
N VAL A 133 -16.57 8.91 8.39
CA VAL A 133 -17.70 9.30 9.25
C VAL A 133 -17.88 10.81 9.26
N SER A 134 -16.79 11.59 9.42
CA SER A 134 -16.85 13.06 9.42
C SER A 134 -17.34 13.61 8.08
N ALA A 135 -16.98 12.97 6.96
CA ALA A 135 -17.49 13.37 5.64
C ALA A 135 -19.02 13.19 5.54
N LEU A 136 -19.54 12.05 6.02
CA LEU A 136 -20.99 11.79 6.05
C LEU A 136 -21.74 12.79 6.95
N GLU A 137 -21.18 13.09 8.13
CA GLU A 137 -21.74 14.12 9.01
C GLU A 137 -21.75 15.51 8.33
N GLU A 138 -20.65 15.85 7.63
CA GLU A 138 -20.54 17.13 6.91
C GLU A 138 -21.58 17.25 5.80
N VAL A 139 -21.81 16.19 5.02
CA VAL A 139 -22.88 16.17 4.00
C VAL A 139 -24.22 16.52 4.63
N ARG A 140 -24.58 15.88 5.74
CA ARG A 140 -25.85 16.11 6.45
C ARG A 140 -25.92 17.51 7.07
N ARG A 141 -24.84 17.96 7.70
CA ARG A 141 -24.74 19.30 8.31
C ARG A 141 -24.90 20.41 7.27
N SER A 142 -24.42 20.19 6.07
CA SER A 142 -24.57 21.13 4.95
C SER A 142 -25.95 21.06 4.26
N GLY A 143 -26.82 20.12 4.65
CA GLY A 143 -28.12 19.90 4.03
C GLY A 143 -28.05 19.18 2.68
N GLY A 144 -26.93 18.51 2.42
CA GLY A 144 -26.71 17.68 1.23
C GLY A 144 -27.37 16.31 1.34
N THR A 145 -27.27 15.52 0.27
CA THR A 145 -27.74 14.13 0.19
C THR A 145 -26.53 13.21 0.00
N HIS A 146 -26.64 11.95 0.40
CA HIS A 146 -25.65 10.92 0.09
C HIS A 146 -26.31 9.56 -0.17
N PRO A 147 -25.72 8.71 -1.02
CA PRO A 147 -26.21 7.34 -1.22
C PRO A 147 -26.06 6.49 0.04
N ARG A 148 -26.51 5.26 0.00
CA ARG A 148 -26.20 4.25 1.02
C ARG A 148 -24.69 4.09 1.10
N CYS A 149 -24.10 4.21 2.31
CA CYS A 149 -22.68 4.04 2.51
C CYS A 149 -22.40 2.85 3.43
N VAL A 150 -21.40 2.05 3.07
CA VAL A 150 -20.94 0.92 3.88
C VAL A 150 -19.46 1.12 4.15
N LEU A 151 -19.09 1.18 5.44
CA LEU A 151 -17.68 1.20 5.84
C LEU A 151 -17.26 -0.23 6.18
N LEU A 152 -16.16 -0.67 5.58
CA LEU A 152 -15.48 -1.94 5.84
C LEU A 152 -14.10 -1.61 6.41
N ILE A 153 -13.91 -1.77 7.72
CA ILE A 153 -12.64 -1.45 8.38
C ILE A 153 -12.08 -2.75 8.97
N GLU A 154 -11.04 -3.29 8.33
CA GLU A 154 -10.47 -4.58 8.71
C GLU A 154 -9.35 -4.48 9.77
N GLY A 155 -9.00 -5.62 10.37
CA GLY A 155 -7.98 -5.74 11.42
C GLY A 155 -6.78 -6.60 11.03
N SER A 156 -6.49 -6.80 9.74
CA SER A 156 -5.36 -7.62 9.27
C SER A 156 -4.74 -7.15 7.95
N GLU A 157 -4.96 -5.89 7.55
CA GLU A 157 -4.43 -5.34 6.30
C GLU A 157 -2.91 -5.46 6.25
N GLU A 158 -2.23 -5.06 7.31
CA GLU A 158 -0.78 -5.04 7.45
C GLU A 158 -0.13 -6.45 7.49
N SER A 159 -0.97 -7.48 7.54
CA SER A 159 -0.60 -8.89 7.31
C SER A 159 -0.96 -9.37 5.89
N GLY A 160 -1.37 -8.48 4.99
CA GLY A 160 -1.78 -8.77 3.62
C GLY A 160 -3.25 -9.16 3.47
N SER A 161 -4.13 -8.72 4.36
CA SER A 161 -5.60 -8.95 4.33
C SER A 161 -6.03 -10.42 4.22
N PRO A 162 -5.46 -11.34 4.99
CA PRO A 162 -5.78 -12.77 4.85
C PRO A 162 -7.23 -13.11 5.20
N ASP A 163 -7.91 -12.22 5.92
CA ASP A 163 -9.26 -12.44 6.43
C ASP A 163 -10.34 -11.74 5.59
N LEU A 164 -9.98 -10.76 4.77
CA LEU A 164 -10.92 -9.89 4.05
C LEU A 164 -11.85 -10.67 3.12
N GLU A 165 -11.33 -11.62 2.34
CA GLU A 165 -12.13 -12.40 1.39
C GLU A 165 -13.26 -13.16 2.10
N ALA A 166 -12.98 -13.75 3.25
CA ALA A 166 -13.98 -14.47 4.04
C ALA A 166 -15.07 -13.54 4.58
N TYR A 167 -14.73 -12.32 4.96
CA TYR A 167 -15.72 -11.31 5.35
C TYR A 167 -16.55 -10.84 4.17
N LEU A 168 -15.95 -10.62 3.00
CA LEU A 168 -16.67 -10.26 1.79
C LEU A 168 -17.67 -11.35 1.38
N ASP A 169 -17.31 -12.63 1.59
CA ASP A 169 -18.22 -13.76 1.36
C ASP A 169 -19.36 -13.78 2.36
N ALA A 170 -19.04 -13.68 3.64
CA ALA A 170 -20.04 -13.72 4.72
C ALA A 170 -21.02 -12.53 4.67
N LEU A 171 -20.57 -11.38 4.18
CA LEU A 171 -21.32 -10.14 4.13
C LEU A 171 -21.89 -9.82 2.74
N ALA A 172 -21.70 -10.69 1.74
CA ALA A 172 -22.03 -10.44 0.33
C ALA A 172 -23.48 -9.97 0.13
N GLU A 173 -24.45 -10.63 0.78
CA GLU A 173 -25.86 -10.25 0.69
C GLU A 173 -26.15 -8.88 1.30
N ARG A 174 -25.44 -8.53 2.38
CA ARG A 174 -25.61 -7.24 3.05
C ARG A 174 -24.91 -6.11 2.30
N ILE A 175 -23.73 -6.37 1.74
CA ILE A 175 -23.02 -5.43 0.87
C ILE A 175 -23.91 -5.11 -0.33
N GLY A 176 -24.43 -6.12 -1.00
CA GLY A 176 -25.22 -5.99 -2.22
C GLY A 176 -24.38 -5.53 -3.41
N ARG A 177 -25.00 -4.81 -4.34
CA ARG A 177 -24.31 -4.21 -5.48
C ARG A 177 -23.52 -2.98 -5.01
N ILE A 178 -22.26 -2.90 -5.41
CA ILE A 178 -21.40 -1.76 -5.15
C ILE A 178 -21.31 -0.90 -6.41
N ASP A 179 -21.61 0.37 -6.29
CA ASP A 179 -21.58 1.32 -7.40
C ASP A 179 -20.28 2.16 -7.40
N LEU A 180 -19.66 2.34 -6.24
CA LEU A 180 -18.37 2.98 -6.06
C LEU A 180 -17.62 2.39 -4.85
N MET A 181 -16.34 2.12 -5.01
CA MET A 181 -15.42 1.75 -3.92
C MET A 181 -14.43 2.89 -3.67
N ILE A 182 -14.35 3.34 -2.42
CA ILE A 182 -13.37 4.34 -1.98
C ILE A 182 -12.46 3.68 -0.96
N CYS A 183 -11.17 3.59 -1.28
CA CYS A 183 -10.14 3.13 -0.37
C CYS A 183 -9.38 4.35 0.16
N LEU A 184 -9.22 4.45 1.47
CA LEU A 184 -8.63 5.62 2.13
C LEU A 184 -7.17 5.40 2.55
N ASP A 185 -6.62 4.25 2.22
CA ASP A 185 -5.26 3.85 2.53
C ASP A 185 -4.36 3.98 1.29
N SER A 186 -4.02 5.23 0.92
CA SER A 186 -3.20 5.48 -0.26
C SER A 186 -2.36 6.75 -0.17
N GLY A 187 -1.36 6.84 -1.06
CA GLY A 187 -0.35 7.89 -1.05
C GLY A 187 -0.76 9.20 -1.71
N ALA A 188 -0.03 10.25 -1.37
CA ALA A 188 -0.12 11.57 -1.99
C ALA A 188 1.27 12.14 -2.24
N LEU A 189 1.54 12.68 -3.44
CA LEU A 189 2.83 13.32 -3.74
C LEU A 189 2.94 14.76 -3.20
N SER A 190 1.80 15.38 -2.85
CA SER A 190 1.74 16.71 -2.25
C SER A 190 0.44 16.87 -1.44
N TYR A 191 0.34 17.93 -0.63
CA TYR A 191 -0.87 18.23 0.16
C TYR A 191 -1.72 19.36 -0.45
N ASP A 192 -1.46 19.77 -1.68
CA ASP A 192 -2.15 20.88 -2.35
C ASP A 192 -3.27 20.42 -3.31
N ARG A 193 -3.52 19.12 -3.39
CA ARG A 193 -4.54 18.50 -4.26
C ARG A 193 -4.97 17.14 -3.79
N LEU A 194 -6.08 16.66 -4.32
CA LEU A 194 -6.52 15.28 -4.16
C LEU A 194 -5.70 14.40 -5.12
N TRP A 195 -5.02 13.41 -4.57
CA TRP A 195 -4.33 12.37 -5.32
C TRP A 195 -5.19 11.12 -5.36
N VAL A 196 -5.27 10.50 -6.54
CA VAL A 196 -5.91 9.19 -6.72
C VAL A 196 -4.87 8.22 -7.25
N THR A 197 -4.66 7.14 -6.51
CA THR A 197 -3.78 6.05 -6.92
C THR A 197 -4.46 5.24 -8.00
N SER A 198 -3.82 5.21 -9.15
CA SER A 198 -4.32 4.55 -10.35
C SER A 198 -3.76 3.16 -10.56
N SER A 199 -2.71 2.80 -9.84
CA SER A 199 -2.09 1.48 -9.96
C SER A 199 -1.12 1.17 -8.81
N LEU A 200 -0.99 -0.13 -8.52
CA LEU A 200 -0.06 -0.71 -7.55
C LEU A 200 0.74 -1.81 -8.23
N ARG A 201 2.04 -1.89 -7.96
CA ARG A 201 2.86 -2.96 -8.49
C ARG A 201 2.61 -4.29 -7.79
N GLY A 202 2.77 -5.39 -8.54
CA GLY A 202 2.88 -6.73 -7.98
C GLY A 202 4.29 -7.03 -7.43
N LEU A 203 4.43 -8.21 -6.83
CA LEU A 203 5.66 -8.67 -6.20
C LEU A 203 5.80 -10.18 -6.37
N VAL A 204 7.01 -10.61 -6.69
CA VAL A 204 7.44 -12.03 -6.61
C VAL A 204 8.74 -12.08 -5.83
N ASN A 205 8.81 -12.93 -4.81
CA ASN A 205 10.05 -13.22 -4.10
C ASN A 205 10.46 -14.67 -4.30
N VAL A 206 11.75 -14.90 -4.54
CA VAL A 206 12.34 -16.25 -4.63
C VAL A 206 13.64 -16.30 -3.85
N ASP A 207 13.89 -17.46 -3.22
CA ASP A 207 15.19 -17.82 -2.67
C ASP A 207 15.94 -18.71 -3.65
N ILE A 208 17.20 -18.39 -3.91
CA ILE A 208 18.10 -19.19 -4.73
C ILE A 208 19.26 -19.66 -3.88
N THR A 209 19.44 -20.97 -3.74
CA THR A 209 20.61 -21.57 -3.12
C THR A 209 21.45 -22.28 -4.16
N VAL A 210 22.71 -21.89 -4.29
CA VAL A 210 23.67 -22.53 -5.17
C VAL A 210 24.74 -23.24 -4.33
N ARG A 211 24.90 -24.57 -4.55
CA ARG A 211 25.92 -25.41 -3.92
C ARG A 211 26.96 -25.84 -4.93
N VAL A 212 28.23 -25.79 -4.55
CA VAL A 212 29.39 -26.14 -5.42
C VAL A 212 30.37 -27.06 -4.74
N LEU A 213 30.30 -27.24 -3.43
CA LEU A 213 31.21 -28.04 -2.64
C LEU A 213 30.45 -28.77 -1.51
N GLU A 214 30.83 -29.98 -1.17
CA GLU A 214 30.33 -30.71 0.01
C GLU A 214 30.87 -30.13 1.32
N ARG A 215 32.12 -29.63 1.29
CA ARG A 215 32.80 -28.98 2.41
C ARG A 215 33.69 -27.85 1.92
N ALA A 216 33.82 -26.80 2.72
CA ALA A 216 34.63 -25.62 2.42
C ALA A 216 36.10 -26.03 2.16
N GLN A 217 36.76 -25.33 1.27
CA GLN A 217 38.14 -25.54 0.86
C GLN A 217 38.98 -24.30 1.00
N HIS A 218 40.30 -24.47 1.22
CA HIS A 218 41.22 -23.33 1.17
C HIS A 218 41.19 -22.69 -0.23
N SER A 219 41.00 -21.38 -0.31
CA SER A 219 40.80 -20.69 -1.59
C SER A 219 42.01 -20.80 -2.51
N GLY A 220 43.25 -20.81 -1.95
CA GLY A 220 44.47 -21.01 -2.71
C GLY A 220 44.55 -22.37 -3.42
N THR A 221 43.80 -23.36 -2.94
CA THR A 221 43.77 -24.73 -3.55
C THR A 221 42.60 -24.84 -4.53
N ALA A 222 41.44 -24.29 -4.21
CA ALA A 222 40.21 -24.51 -4.97
C ALA A 222 39.87 -23.43 -5.98
N SER A 223 40.31 -22.18 -5.76
CA SER A 223 40.02 -21.07 -6.69
C SER A 223 40.68 -21.29 -8.05
N GLY A 224 39.96 -21.01 -9.10
CA GLY A 224 40.41 -21.23 -10.48
C GLY A 224 40.09 -22.65 -11.00
N VAL A 225 39.80 -23.59 -10.10
CA VAL A 225 39.40 -24.97 -10.42
C VAL A 225 37.90 -25.18 -10.16
N VAL A 226 37.44 -24.85 -8.97
CA VAL A 226 36.01 -24.91 -8.62
C VAL A 226 35.39 -23.55 -8.83
N PRO A 227 34.28 -23.44 -9.62
CA PRO A 227 33.55 -22.19 -9.75
C PRO A 227 32.93 -21.83 -8.41
N SER A 228 33.07 -20.57 -7.97
CA SER A 228 32.41 -20.14 -6.73
C SER A 228 30.89 -20.08 -6.88
N SER A 229 30.16 -20.40 -5.81
CA SER A 229 28.70 -20.31 -5.77
C SER A 229 28.19 -18.92 -6.13
N PHE A 230 28.87 -17.86 -5.68
CA PHE A 230 28.52 -16.48 -6.03
C PHE A 230 28.72 -16.17 -7.52
N ARG A 231 29.72 -16.78 -8.19
CA ARG A 231 29.85 -16.64 -9.65
C ARG A 231 28.67 -17.26 -10.38
N ILE A 232 28.22 -18.45 -9.92
CA ILE A 232 27.06 -19.12 -10.51
C ILE A 232 25.80 -18.26 -10.34
N ILE A 233 25.58 -17.70 -9.14
CA ILE A 233 24.45 -16.78 -8.91
C ILE A 233 24.49 -15.62 -9.90
N ARG A 234 25.63 -14.96 -10.09
CA ARG A 234 25.74 -13.85 -11.08
C ARG A 234 25.32 -14.30 -12.48
N GLN A 235 25.74 -15.49 -12.91
CA GLN A 235 25.37 -16.04 -14.22
C GLN A 235 23.87 -16.38 -14.31
N LEU A 236 23.24 -16.76 -13.20
CA LEU A 236 21.79 -16.98 -13.13
C LEU A 236 21.03 -15.65 -13.17
N LEU A 237 21.51 -14.63 -12.46
CA LEU A 237 20.91 -13.28 -12.50
C LEU A 237 21.00 -12.65 -13.89
N ASP A 238 22.10 -12.84 -14.62
CA ASP A 238 22.27 -12.36 -16.02
C ASP A 238 21.23 -12.95 -16.99
N ARG A 239 20.50 -14.02 -16.60
CA ARG A 239 19.37 -14.56 -17.39
C ARG A 239 18.07 -13.79 -17.19
N VAL A 240 17.98 -13.06 -16.09
CA VAL A 240 16.75 -12.38 -15.62
C VAL A 240 16.84 -10.88 -15.81
N GLU A 241 18.03 -10.31 -15.66
CA GLU A 241 18.27 -8.87 -15.73
C GLU A 241 19.54 -8.57 -16.53
N ASP A 242 19.47 -7.56 -17.37
CA ASP A 242 20.68 -6.96 -17.96
C ASP A 242 21.40 -6.11 -16.91
N ALA A 243 22.56 -6.56 -16.46
CA ALA A 243 23.32 -5.93 -15.38
C ALA A 243 23.82 -4.50 -15.72
N THR A 244 23.74 -4.07 -16.98
CA THR A 244 24.17 -2.71 -17.41
C THR A 244 23.01 -1.74 -17.39
N SER A 245 21.85 -2.12 -17.93
CA SER A 245 20.66 -1.27 -18.02
C SER A 245 19.69 -1.44 -16.85
N GLY A 246 19.78 -2.56 -16.12
CA GLY A 246 18.81 -2.97 -15.11
C GLY A 246 17.45 -3.37 -15.71
N GLU A 247 17.40 -3.69 -17.00
CA GLU A 247 16.17 -4.17 -17.63
C GLU A 247 15.94 -5.64 -17.30
N VAL A 248 14.72 -5.95 -16.84
CA VAL A 248 14.29 -7.33 -16.61
C VAL A 248 14.02 -8.01 -17.95
N LEU A 249 14.66 -9.15 -18.18
CA LEU A 249 14.62 -9.89 -19.43
C LEU A 249 13.51 -10.95 -19.49
N LEU A 250 12.76 -11.12 -18.40
CA LEU A 250 11.70 -12.12 -18.27
C LEU A 250 10.41 -11.60 -18.93
N PRO A 251 9.94 -12.19 -20.05
CA PRO A 251 8.77 -11.67 -20.77
C PRO A 251 7.49 -11.62 -19.92
N GLU A 252 7.30 -12.63 -19.06
CA GLU A 252 6.14 -12.74 -18.17
C GLU A 252 6.08 -11.63 -17.10
N ALA A 253 7.18 -10.91 -16.88
CA ALA A 253 7.26 -9.79 -15.96
C ALA A 253 6.83 -8.45 -16.59
N HIS A 254 6.42 -8.41 -17.86
CA HIS A 254 6.09 -7.18 -18.55
C HIS A 254 4.60 -7.10 -18.91
N CYS A 255 4.09 -5.88 -18.96
CA CYS A 255 2.81 -5.55 -19.59
C CYS A 255 2.90 -4.21 -20.33
N ALA A 256 1.91 -3.95 -21.19
CA ALA A 256 1.80 -2.65 -21.85
C ALA A 256 1.42 -1.56 -20.84
N VAL A 257 2.01 -0.39 -20.95
CA VAL A 257 1.61 0.80 -20.20
C VAL A 257 0.46 1.46 -20.97
N PRO A 258 -0.71 1.72 -20.36
CA PRO A 258 -1.80 2.41 -21.05
C PRO A 258 -1.44 3.86 -21.40
N ASP A 259 -1.92 4.35 -22.55
CA ASP A 259 -1.64 5.71 -23.04
C ASP A 259 -2.05 6.80 -22.04
N TRP A 260 -3.18 6.60 -21.33
CA TRP A 260 -3.64 7.55 -20.33
C TRP A 260 -2.71 7.61 -19.09
N VAL A 261 -2.05 6.50 -18.74
CA VAL A 261 -1.04 6.46 -17.66
C VAL A 261 0.20 7.25 -18.08
N GLU A 262 0.70 7.03 -19.31
CA GLU A 262 1.83 7.80 -19.82
C GLU A 262 1.53 9.30 -19.86
N SER A 263 0.30 9.67 -20.25
CA SER A 263 -0.16 11.06 -20.29
C SER A 263 -0.23 11.67 -18.87
N ALA A 264 -0.83 10.95 -17.91
CA ALA A 264 -0.93 11.41 -16.52
C ALA A 264 0.45 11.57 -15.89
N THR A 265 1.33 10.58 -16.07
CA THR A 265 2.71 10.60 -15.55
C THR A 265 3.53 11.75 -16.13
N ARG A 266 3.35 12.05 -17.42
CA ARG A 266 3.99 13.20 -18.06
C ARG A 266 3.50 14.51 -17.47
N GLY A 267 2.19 14.65 -17.25
CA GLY A 267 1.61 15.83 -16.60
C GLY A 267 2.17 16.05 -15.20
N VAL A 268 2.30 14.99 -14.38
CA VAL A 268 2.93 15.07 -13.07
C VAL A 268 4.38 15.53 -13.18
N ALA A 269 5.17 14.96 -14.10
CA ALA A 269 6.56 15.35 -14.28
C ALA A 269 6.74 16.77 -14.81
N GLU A 270 5.85 17.25 -15.68
CA GLU A 270 5.84 18.63 -16.17
C GLU A 270 5.55 19.66 -15.07
N GLU A 271 4.65 19.32 -14.14
CA GLU A 271 4.23 20.21 -13.06
C GLU A 271 5.17 20.17 -11.84
N PHE A 272 5.55 18.97 -11.40
CA PHE A 272 6.33 18.75 -10.17
C PHE A 272 7.81 18.48 -10.41
N GLY A 273 8.22 18.35 -11.67
CA GLY A 273 9.59 17.96 -12.03
C GLY A 273 9.86 16.49 -11.75
N ASP A 274 11.07 16.18 -11.34
CA ASP A 274 11.49 14.81 -11.04
C ASP A 274 11.23 14.46 -9.57
N VAL A 275 9.96 14.20 -9.25
CA VAL A 275 9.52 13.85 -7.87
C VAL A 275 10.22 12.59 -7.34
N VAL A 276 10.50 11.63 -8.22
CA VAL A 276 11.20 10.39 -7.82
C VAL A 276 12.62 10.70 -7.37
N ALA A 277 13.34 11.54 -8.11
CA ALA A 277 14.70 11.94 -7.73
C ALA A 277 14.72 12.77 -6.44
N GLN A 278 13.69 13.59 -6.22
CA GLN A 278 13.59 14.41 -4.99
C GLN A 278 13.33 13.58 -3.73
N GLU A 279 12.60 12.46 -3.87
CA GLU A 279 12.29 11.56 -2.75
C GLU A 279 13.43 10.60 -2.39
N MET A 280 14.36 10.32 -3.32
CA MET A 280 15.39 9.29 -3.13
C MET A 280 16.61 9.84 -2.39
N PRO A 281 16.92 9.36 -1.18
CA PRO A 281 18.11 9.78 -0.40
C PRO A 281 19.38 9.09 -0.93
N VAL A 282 19.74 9.36 -2.18
CA VAL A 282 20.90 8.76 -2.82
C VAL A 282 22.21 9.42 -2.40
N VAL A 283 23.33 8.68 -2.47
CA VAL A 283 24.64 9.23 -2.20
C VAL A 283 25.05 10.21 -3.31
N GLU A 284 25.87 11.21 -2.95
CA GLU A 284 26.34 12.22 -3.90
C GLU A 284 27.02 11.59 -5.13
N GLY A 285 26.62 12.03 -6.32
CA GLY A 285 27.18 11.58 -7.59
C GLY A 285 26.58 10.28 -8.14
N LEU A 286 25.59 9.67 -7.46
CA LEU A 286 24.86 8.54 -8.03
C LEU A 286 23.93 9.03 -9.15
N GLU A 287 24.02 8.40 -10.31
CA GLU A 287 23.07 8.62 -11.42
C GLU A 287 21.87 7.68 -11.26
N LEU A 288 20.66 8.26 -11.20
CA LEU A 288 19.44 7.48 -11.17
C LEU A 288 19.14 6.83 -12.53
N MET A 289 18.56 5.63 -12.49
CA MET A 289 18.03 4.98 -13.71
C MET A 289 16.87 5.78 -14.28
N GLY A 290 16.66 5.67 -15.61
CA GLY A 290 15.63 6.40 -16.32
C GLY A 290 16.12 7.74 -16.88
N ARG A 291 15.44 8.21 -17.93
CA ARG A 291 15.86 9.38 -18.73
C ARG A 291 15.49 10.72 -18.11
N ASP A 292 14.30 10.76 -17.51
CA ASP A 292 13.68 11.97 -16.95
C ASP A 292 12.66 11.58 -15.85
N GLY A 293 12.03 12.56 -15.23
CA GLY A 293 11.06 12.35 -14.16
C GLY A 293 9.85 11.51 -14.59
N ALA A 294 9.36 11.68 -15.81
CA ALA A 294 8.24 10.89 -16.34
C ALA A 294 8.64 9.40 -16.54
N ASP A 295 9.81 9.15 -17.13
CA ASP A 295 10.31 7.77 -17.28
C ASP A 295 10.58 7.11 -15.91
N ARG A 296 11.08 7.85 -14.93
CA ARG A 296 11.28 7.34 -13.55
C ARG A 296 9.98 7.01 -12.85
N LEU A 297 8.95 7.82 -13.01
CA LEU A 297 7.60 7.50 -12.51
C LEU A 297 7.06 6.23 -13.15
N VAL A 298 7.16 6.08 -14.49
CA VAL A 298 6.74 4.85 -15.17
C VAL A 298 7.58 3.65 -14.71
N ARG A 299 8.90 3.80 -14.54
CA ARG A 299 9.76 2.72 -14.02
C ARG A 299 9.35 2.29 -12.62
N ARG A 300 9.03 3.25 -11.74
CA ARG A 300 8.61 2.98 -10.37
C ARG A 300 7.25 2.30 -10.28
N THR A 301 6.36 2.51 -11.25
CA THR A 301 4.94 2.13 -11.13
C THR A 301 4.48 1.09 -12.16
N TRP A 302 5.05 1.05 -13.37
CA TRP A 302 4.59 0.24 -14.48
C TRP A 302 5.66 -0.62 -15.16
N LYS A 303 6.90 -0.60 -14.68
CA LYS A 303 7.95 -1.49 -15.18
C LYS A 303 8.42 -2.48 -14.13
N PRO A 304 8.85 -3.68 -14.54
CA PRO A 304 9.44 -4.62 -13.60
C PRO A 304 10.79 -4.09 -13.11
N ALA A 305 11.17 -4.50 -11.89
CA ALA A 305 12.48 -4.20 -11.32
C ALA A 305 12.92 -5.33 -10.40
N LEU A 306 14.16 -5.78 -10.56
CA LEU A 306 14.77 -6.84 -9.75
C LEU A 306 15.65 -6.23 -8.66
N SER A 307 15.59 -6.80 -7.47
CA SER A 307 16.48 -6.46 -6.35
C SER A 307 16.91 -7.70 -5.61
N VAL A 308 18.17 -7.73 -5.16
CA VAL A 308 18.65 -8.70 -4.18
C VAL A 308 18.42 -8.13 -2.79
N ILE A 309 17.49 -8.71 -2.04
CA ILE A 309 17.08 -8.21 -0.71
C ILE A 309 17.64 -9.05 0.44
N GLY A 310 18.21 -10.21 0.16
CA GLY A 310 18.82 -11.10 1.14
C GLY A 310 20.06 -11.77 0.61
N LEU A 311 21.06 -11.99 1.46
CA LEU A 311 22.28 -12.73 1.14
C LEU A 311 22.75 -13.55 2.34
N ALA A 312 22.89 -14.87 2.16
CA ALA A 312 23.43 -15.78 3.16
C ALA A 312 24.59 -16.61 2.60
N GLY A 313 25.36 -17.25 3.49
CA GLY A 313 26.55 -18.02 3.15
C GLY A 313 27.82 -17.18 3.01
N ALA A 314 27.79 -15.89 3.32
CA ALA A 314 28.93 -15.00 3.40
C ALA A 314 29.11 -14.52 4.83
N PRO A 315 30.27 -14.75 5.48
CA PRO A 315 30.55 -14.17 6.78
C PRO A 315 30.80 -12.66 6.65
N GLU A 316 30.67 -11.94 7.76
CA GLU A 316 31.10 -10.55 7.85
C GLU A 316 32.58 -10.40 7.42
N PRO A 317 32.96 -9.28 6.73
CA PRO A 317 34.29 -9.11 6.19
C PRO A 317 35.43 -9.35 7.20
N ARG A 318 35.24 -8.96 8.47
CA ARG A 318 36.21 -9.18 9.55
C ARG A 318 36.36 -10.65 9.97
N GLN A 319 35.39 -11.50 9.63
CA GLN A 319 35.38 -12.95 9.92
C GLN A 319 35.69 -13.77 8.68
N ALA A 320 35.92 -13.13 7.53
CA ALA A 320 36.19 -13.79 6.26
C ALA A 320 37.62 -14.34 6.25
N GLY A 321 37.73 -15.66 6.11
CA GLY A 321 39.00 -16.36 5.85
C GLY A 321 39.21 -16.60 4.36
N ASN A 322 40.41 -17.08 3.98
CA ASN A 322 40.76 -17.50 2.61
C ASN A 322 40.11 -18.84 2.28
N VAL A 323 38.78 -18.87 2.19
CA VAL A 323 37.96 -20.07 2.03
C VAL A 323 37.03 -19.95 0.83
N LEU A 324 37.01 -20.98 -0.05
CA LEU A 324 35.95 -21.17 -1.01
C LEU A 324 34.80 -21.92 -0.31
N ARG A 325 33.65 -21.26 -0.26
CA ARG A 325 32.48 -21.74 0.50
C ARG A 325 31.69 -22.80 -0.26
N THR A 326 30.90 -23.59 0.48
CA THR A 326 30.09 -24.65 -0.06
C THR A 326 28.91 -24.13 -0.88
N SER A 327 28.28 -23.05 -0.42
CA SER A 327 27.06 -22.50 -1.01
C SER A 327 26.94 -21.00 -0.81
N THR A 328 26.02 -20.41 -1.55
CA THR A 328 25.51 -19.03 -1.37
C THR A 328 24.02 -19.07 -1.61
N THR A 329 23.27 -18.39 -0.75
CA THR A 329 21.82 -18.17 -0.92
C THR A 329 21.55 -16.68 -1.10
N VAL A 330 20.70 -16.34 -2.05
CA VAL A 330 20.19 -14.97 -2.23
C VAL A 330 18.68 -14.98 -2.27
N THR A 331 18.06 -13.93 -1.70
CA THR A 331 16.64 -13.67 -1.86
C THR A 331 16.47 -12.57 -2.91
N LEU A 332 15.73 -12.87 -3.97
CA LEU A 332 15.36 -11.93 -5.01
C LEU A 332 13.96 -11.39 -4.76
N SER A 333 13.79 -10.09 -4.99
CA SER A 333 12.50 -9.43 -5.04
C SER A 333 12.31 -8.85 -6.44
N LEU A 334 11.35 -9.39 -7.18
CA LEU A 334 10.95 -8.92 -8.50
C LEU A 334 9.64 -8.14 -8.38
N ARG A 335 9.71 -6.82 -8.50
CA ARG A 335 8.52 -5.98 -8.62
C ARG A 335 7.95 -6.15 -10.03
N LEU A 336 6.63 -6.27 -10.09
CA LEU A 336 5.90 -6.48 -11.34
C LEU A 336 5.00 -5.28 -11.67
N PRO A 337 4.81 -4.95 -12.96
CA PRO A 337 3.81 -3.97 -13.33
C PRO A 337 2.39 -4.41 -12.93
N PRO A 338 1.44 -3.48 -12.82
CA PRO A 338 0.12 -3.72 -12.22
C PRO A 338 -0.70 -4.85 -12.86
N LEU A 339 -0.54 -5.06 -14.17
CA LEU A 339 -1.31 -6.03 -14.95
C LEU A 339 -0.56 -7.34 -15.23
N ALA A 340 0.64 -7.51 -14.71
CA ALA A 340 1.38 -8.77 -14.84
C ALA A 340 0.83 -9.82 -13.88
N ASP A 341 0.70 -11.05 -14.36
CA ASP A 341 0.33 -12.20 -13.54
C ASP A 341 1.54 -12.64 -12.69
N ALA A 342 1.47 -12.38 -11.38
CA ALA A 342 2.55 -12.69 -10.45
C ALA A 342 2.86 -14.18 -10.37
N ARG A 343 1.85 -15.05 -10.50
CA ARG A 343 2.04 -16.49 -10.47
C ARG A 343 2.80 -16.95 -11.72
N ALA A 344 2.36 -16.51 -12.91
CA ALA A 344 3.03 -16.83 -14.17
C ALA A 344 4.48 -16.30 -14.20
N ALA A 345 4.69 -15.07 -13.74
CA ALA A 345 6.03 -14.49 -13.62
C ALA A 345 6.90 -15.25 -12.61
N GLY A 346 6.35 -15.66 -11.47
CA GLY A 346 7.05 -16.45 -10.46
C GLY A 346 7.45 -17.84 -10.96
N GLU A 347 6.54 -18.54 -11.63
CA GLU A 347 6.82 -19.85 -12.24
C GLU A 347 7.88 -19.74 -13.36
N ALA A 348 7.84 -18.68 -14.16
CA ALA A 348 8.84 -18.40 -15.18
C ALA A 348 10.22 -18.08 -14.58
N LEU A 349 10.23 -17.26 -13.51
CA LEU A 349 11.46 -16.93 -12.78
C LEU A 349 12.12 -18.19 -12.21
N VAL A 350 11.37 -19.04 -11.52
CA VAL A 350 11.85 -20.33 -10.99
C VAL A 350 12.41 -21.20 -12.13
N ARG A 351 11.68 -21.30 -13.25
CA ARG A 351 12.10 -22.08 -14.42
C ARG A 351 13.43 -21.59 -14.97
N VAL A 352 13.56 -20.29 -15.25
CA VAL A 352 14.77 -19.70 -15.87
C VAL A 352 15.99 -19.85 -14.96
N LEU A 353 15.81 -19.75 -13.66
CA LEU A 353 16.89 -19.89 -12.67
C LEU A 353 17.30 -21.33 -12.41
N SER A 354 16.40 -22.31 -12.62
CA SER A 354 16.64 -23.72 -12.35
C SER A 354 17.18 -24.51 -13.56
N VAL A 355 16.88 -24.06 -14.79
CA VAL A 355 17.27 -24.79 -16.02
C VAL A 355 18.76 -24.65 -16.27
N ASP A 356 19.41 -25.76 -16.67
CA ASP A 356 20.83 -25.83 -17.07
C ASP A 356 21.74 -25.03 -16.14
N PRO A 357 21.90 -25.45 -14.87
CA PRO A 357 22.76 -24.74 -13.93
C PRO A 357 24.20 -24.61 -14.46
N PRO A 358 24.77 -23.40 -14.42
CA PRO A 358 26.14 -23.19 -14.90
C PRO A 358 27.13 -24.13 -14.21
N SER A 359 28.03 -24.74 -14.98
CA SER A 359 29.02 -25.71 -14.51
C SER A 359 28.45 -26.96 -13.81
N GLY A 360 27.16 -27.28 -13.99
CA GLY A 360 26.51 -28.38 -13.33
C GLY A 360 26.39 -28.21 -11.81
N ALA A 361 26.33 -26.97 -11.32
CA ALA A 361 26.13 -26.67 -9.91
C ALA A 361 24.76 -27.21 -9.42
N GLU A 362 24.65 -27.53 -8.15
CA GLU A 362 23.36 -27.79 -7.52
C GLU A 362 22.66 -26.46 -7.25
N VAL A 363 21.50 -26.29 -7.86
CA VAL A 363 20.70 -25.06 -7.73
C VAL A 363 19.30 -25.40 -7.23
N GLU A 364 18.92 -24.81 -6.12
CA GLU A 364 17.57 -24.88 -5.56
C GLU A 364 16.94 -23.50 -5.62
N VAL A 365 15.72 -23.39 -6.18
CA VAL A 365 14.97 -22.15 -6.29
C VAL A 365 13.60 -22.35 -5.67
N THR A 366 13.28 -21.55 -4.66
CA THR A 366 12.00 -21.62 -3.94
C THR A 366 11.23 -20.32 -4.13
N LEU A 367 10.00 -20.42 -4.66
CA LEU A 367 9.06 -19.30 -4.70
C LEU A 367 8.52 -19.08 -3.29
N THR A 368 8.81 -17.92 -2.68
CA THR A 368 8.41 -17.60 -1.30
C THR A 368 7.19 -16.68 -1.24
N SER A 369 6.96 -15.85 -2.27
CA SER A 369 5.81 -14.95 -2.35
C SER A 369 5.48 -14.62 -3.80
N ALA A 370 4.19 -14.51 -4.10
CA ALA A 370 3.68 -14.00 -5.37
C ALA A 370 2.36 -13.26 -5.12
N ALA A 371 2.36 -11.95 -5.36
CA ALA A 371 1.19 -11.08 -5.22
C ALA A 371 1.05 -10.23 -6.49
N SER A 372 -0.08 -10.35 -7.19
CA SER A 372 -0.36 -9.54 -8.36
C SER A 372 -0.60 -8.08 -7.97
N GLY A 373 -0.27 -7.18 -8.88
CA GLY A 373 -0.57 -5.77 -8.75
C GLY A 373 -2.05 -5.47 -9.04
N TRP A 374 -2.37 -4.19 -9.00
CA TRP A 374 -3.69 -3.71 -9.31
C TRP A 374 -3.60 -2.46 -10.20
N ALA A 375 -4.54 -2.32 -11.14
CA ALA A 375 -4.72 -1.10 -11.92
C ALA A 375 -6.18 -0.71 -11.91
N ALA A 376 -6.45 0.54 -11.57
CA ALA A 376 -7.77 1.13 -11.71
C ALA A 376 -8.16 1.18 -13.19
N ARG A 377 -9.45 1.08 -13.46
CA ARG A 377 -10.01 1.49 -14.73
C ARG A 377 -9.91 3.01 -14.88
N GLU A 378 -9.89 3.48 -16.12
CA GLU A 378 -10.02 4.92 -16.37
C GLU A 378 -11.32 5.42 -15.73
N LEU A 379 -11.22 6.51 -14.98
CA LEU A 379 -12.37 7.09 -14.29
C LEU A 379 -13.41 7.58 -15.31
N PRO A 380 -14.72 7.27 -15.11
CA PRO A 380 -15.79 7.89 -15.86
C PRO A 380 -15.68 9.42 -15.83
N GLU A 381 -16.06 10.09 -16.93
CA GLU A 381 -15.86 11.53 -17.10
C GLU A 381 -16.60 12.35 -16.02
N ASP A 382 -17.82 11.95 -15.67
CA ASP A 382 -18.62 12.58 -14.60
C ASP A 382 -17.96 12.41 -13.24
N LEU A 383 -17.46 11.23 -12.90
CA LEU A 383 -16.76 10.95 -11.66
C LEU A 383 -15.43 11.75 -11.59
N ARG A 384 -14.69 11.81 -12.70
CA ARG A 384 -13.46 12.60 -12.79
C ARG A 384 -13.72 14.09 -12.58
N ARG A 385 -14.82 14.62 -13.15
CA ARG A 385 -15.24 16.02 -12.93
C ARG A 385 -15.58 16.28 -11.46
N ILE A 386 -16.35 15.39 -10.80
CA ILE A 386 -16.70 15.53 -9.37
C ILE A 386 -15.44 15.53 -8.52
N LEU A 387 -14.49 14.63 -8.80
CA LEU A 387 -13.22 14.57 -8.07
C LEU A 387 -12.33 15.80 -8.30
N ASP A 388 -12.30 16.38 -9.52
CA ASP A 388 -11.56 17.62 -9.80
C ASP A 388 -12.18 18.82 -9.08
N GLU A 389 -13.52 18.91 -9.05
CA GLU A 389 -14.23 19.92 -8.28
C GLU A 389 -13.96 19.79 -6.77
N ALA A 390 -13.98 18.55 -6.24
CA ALA A 390 -13.63 18.23 -4.86
C ALA A 390 -12.19 18.64 -4.52
N SER A 391 -11.25 18.32 -5.40
CA SER A 391 -9.83 18.65 -5.25
C SER A 391 -9.62 20.16 -5.19
N ARG A 392 -10.14 20.91 -6.17
CA ARG A 392 -10.03 22.38 -6.21
C ARG A 392 -10.70 23.04 -5.03
N GLY A 393 -11.87 22.56 -4.62
CA GLY A 393 -12.63 23.14 -3.52
C GLY A 393 -12.03 22.89 -2.15
N SER A 394 -11.37 21.75 -1.94
CA SER A 394 -10.86 21.33 -0.64
C SER A 394 -9.36 21.54 -0.48
N PHE A 395 -8.58 21.23 -1.52
CA PHE A 395 -7.11 21.31 -1.49
C PHE A 395 -6.56 22.53 -2.22
N GLY A 396 -7.31 23.12 -3.16
CA GLY A 396 -6.90 24.27 -3.95
C GLY A 396 -6.31 23.95 -5.32
N GLY A 397 -5.79 22.76 -5.54
CA GLY A 397 -5.23 22.28 -6.81
C GLY A 397 -6.14 21.33 -7.57
N PRO A 398 -5.86 21.05 -8.86
CA PRO A 398 -6.63 20.11 -9.66
C PRO A 398 -6.42 18.65 -9.20
N LEU A 399 -7.36 17.76 -9.52
CA LEU A 399 -7.19 16.32 -9.36
C LEU A 399 -5.90 15.84 -10.05
N ALA A 400 -5.15 14.98 -9.38
CA ALA A 400 -4.02 14.29 -9.99
C ALA A 400 -4.12 12.76 -9.79
N LEU A 401 -3.60 12.03 -10.78
CA LEU A 401 -3.51 10.58 -10.73
C LEU A 401 -2.05 10.15 -10.76
N THR A 402 -1.71 9.19 -9.91
CA THR A 402 -0.39 8.58 -9.88
C THR A 402 -0.49 7.08 -9.65
N GLY A 403 0.54 6.32 -10.01
CA GLY A 403 0.72 4.95 -9.56
C GLY A 403 1.62 4.90 -8.33
N GLU A 404 1.57 3.82 -7.60
CA GLU A 404 2.47 3.53 -6.49
C GLU A 404 3.37 2.33 -6.76
N GLY A 405 4.56 2.39 -6.19
CA GLY A 405 5.56 1.31 -6.31
C GLY A 405 5.31 0.15 -5.35
N GLY A 406 4.44 0.34 -4.38
CA GLY A 406 4.04 -0.65 -3.39
C GLY A 406 3.08 -1.69 -3.94
N THR A 407 2.80 -2.70 -3.13
CA THR A 407 1.80 -3.74 -3.40
C THR A 407 0.82 -3.73 -2.23
N ILE A 408 -0.44 -3.51 -2.53
CA ILE A 408 -1.54 -3.55 -1.55
C ILE A 408 -2.45 -4.70 -1.95
N PRO A 409 -2.32 -5.87 -1.31
CA PRO A 409 -2.98 -7.10 -1.76
C PRO A 409 -4.50 -7.02 -1.82
N PHE A 410 -5.13 -6.28 -0.91
CA PHE A 410 -6.58 -6.17 -0.86
C PHE A 410 -7.18 -5.45 -2.08
N LEU A 411 -6.50 -4.44 -2.63
CA LEU A 411 -7.00 -3.78 -3.85
C LEU A 411 -7.05 -4.73 -5.05
N PHE A 412 -6.09 -5.64 -5.16
CA PHE A 412 -6.16 -6.72 -6.15
C PHE A 412 -7.37 -7.64 -5.90
N GLN A 413 -7.58 -8.09 -4.66
CA GLN A 413 -8.69 -8.97 -4.29
C GLN A 413 -10.05 -8.30 -4.58
N LEU A 414 -10.23 -7.06 -4.14
CA LEU A 414 -11.44 -6.29 -4.40
C LEU A 414 -11.65 -6.03 -5.89
N GLY A 415 -10.60 -5.67 -6.62
CA GLY A 415 -10.67 -5.45 -8.07
C GLY A 415 -11.05 -6.71 -8.85
N GLN A 416 -10.59 -7.90 -8.45
CA GLN A 416 -11.01 -9.17 -9.03
C GLN A 416 -12.46 -9.50 -8.71
N ARG A 417 -12.91 -9.23 -7.50
CA ARG A 417 -14.27 -9.52 -7.04
C ARG A 417 -15.29 -8.57 -7.63
N PHE A 418 -14.95 -7.30 -7.81
CA PHE A 418 -15.84 -6.24 -8.31
C PHE A 418 -15.28 -5.58 -9.58
N PRO A 419 -15.09 -6.34 -10.68
CA PRO A 419 -14.34 -5.85 -11.85
C PRO A 419 -15.02 -4.69 -12.59
N GLU A 420 -16.33 -4.50 -12.40
CA GLU A 420 -17.09 -3.42 -13.05
C GLU A 420 -17.26 -2.18 -12.17
N THR A 421 -16.94 -2.27 -10.88
CA THR A 421 -17.04 -1.15 -9.94
C THR A 421 -15.90 -0.17 -10.13
N PRO A 422 -16.15 1.13 -10.25
CA PRO A 422 -15.10 2.15 -10.17
C PRO A 422 -14.45 2.15 -8.79
N PHE A 423 -13.10 2.33 -8.77
CA PHE A 423 -12.31 2.43 -7.54
C PHE A 423 -11.67 3.79 -7.46
N ILE A 424 -11.73 4.39 -6.28
CA ILE A 424 -10.95 5.57 -5.89
C ILE A 424 -10.06 5.15 -4.72
N ALA A 425 -8.79 4.88 -5.00
CA ALA A 425 -7.80 4.72 -3.95
C ALA A 425 -7.16 6.10 -3.70
N THR A 426 -7.34 6.64 -2.51
CA THR A 426 -6.87 7.98 -2.12
C THR A 426 -6.47 7.97 -0.66
N GLY A 427 -5.78 9.01 -0.22
CA GLY A 427 -5.38 9.12 1.17
C GLY A 427 -4.53 10.35 1.43
N VAL A 428 -3.94 10.37 2.61
CA VAL A 428 -3.07 11.46 3.08
C VAL A 428 -1.69 10.98 3.50
N LEU A 429 -1.26 9.81 2.98
CA LEU A 429 0.11 9.34 3.13
C LEU A 429 1.03 10.17 2.21
N GLY A 430 1.21 11.42 2.57
CA GLY A 430 1.92 12.41 1.77
C GLY A 430 3.38 12.60 2.19
N PRO A 431 4.01 13.68 1.73
CA PRO A 431 5.40 13.98 2.08
C PRO A 431 5.64 13.96 3.59
N GLU A 432 6.73 13.33 4.02
CA GLU A 432 7.15 13.18 5.42
C GLU A 432 6.21 12.32 6.30
N SER A 433 5.20 11.65 5.74
CA SER A 433 4.31 10.77 6.53
C SER A 433 5.02 9.59 7.16
N ASN A 434 6.05 9.07 6.53
CA ASN A 434 6.89 7.96 7.01
C ASN A 434 6.09 6.73 7.47
N ALA A 435 5.01 6.40 6.75
CA ALA A 435 4.27 5.16 6.99
C ALA A 435 5.23 3.97 7.05
N HIS A 436 5.01 3.04 7.97
CA HIS A 436 5.89 1.91 8.32
C HIS A 436 7.27 2.31 8.90
N GLY A 437 7.66 3.58 8.84
CA GLY A 437 8.93 4.10 9.36
C GLY A 437 8.87 4.57 10.82
N ILE A 438 9.96 5.20 11.25
CA ILE A 438 10.01 5.98 12.49
C ILE A 438 9.35 7.34 12.27
N ASP A 439 8.84 7.96 13.34
CA ASP A 439 8.23 9.29 13.29
C ASP A 439 7.06 9.41 12.32
N GLU A 440 6.27 8.33 12.18
CA GLU A 440 5.06 8.36 11.37
C GLU A 440 4.17 9.54 11.75
N MET A 441 3.64 10.24 10.73
CA MET A 441 2.99 11.53 10.90
C MET A 441 1.75 11.67 10.03
N LEU A 442 0.64 12.06 10.65
CA LEU A 442 -0.57 12.53 9.97
C LEU A 442 -0.57 14.06 9.87
N ASN A 443 -0.71 14.59 8.65
CA ASN A 443 -0.97 16.00 8.40
C ASN A 443 -2.47 16.29 8.65
N LEU A 444 -2.79 17.02 9.70
CA LEU A 444 -4.16 17.28 10.13
C LEU A 444 -4.94 18.18 9.15
N GLU A 445 -4.27 19.13 8.48
CA GLU A 445 -4.90 19.95 7.45
C GLU A 445 -5.24 19.12 6.20
N ALA A 446 -4.34 18.22 5.80
CA ALA A 446 -4.62 17.30 4.70
C ALA A 446 -5.79 16.36 5.02
N ALA A 447 -5.90 15.88 6.27
CA ALA A 447 -7.05 15.09 6.71
C ALA A 447 -8.36 15.89 6.64
N VAL A 448 -8.35 17.16 7.04
CA VAL A 448 -9.50 18.07 6.89
C VAL A 448 -9.88 18.26 5.41
N ASN A 449 -8.88 18.47 4.56
CA ASN A 449 -9.11 18.65 3.12
C ASN A 449 -9.70 17.37 2.50
N LEU A 450 -9.21 16.20 2.89
CA LEU A 450 -9.77 14.93 2.43
C LEU A 450 -11.21 14.72 2.91
N ILE A 451 -11.53 15.05 4.17
CA ILE A 451 -12.91 15.00 4.69
C ILE A 451 -13.85 15.85 3.83
N ASN A 452 -13.45 17.08 3.51
CA ASN A 452 -14.25 17.96 2.66
C ASN A 452 -14.37 17.43 1.22
N ALA A 453 -13.30 16.87 0.66
CA ALA A 453 -13.33 16.27 -0.67
C ALA A 453 -14.25 15.05 -0.72
N LEU A 454 -14.21 14.18 0.29
CA LEU A 454 -15.12 13.05 0.43
C LEU A 454 -16.57 13.50 0.59
N ALA A 455 -16.83 14.53 1.40
CA ALA A 455 -18.17 15.10 1.57
C ALA A 455 -18.71 15.64 0.24
N HIS A 456 -17.87 16.35 -0.55
CA HIS A 456 -18.24 16.80 -1.89
C HIS A 456 -18.54 15.63 -2.82
N LEU A 457 -17.66 14.62 -2.87
CA LEU A 457 -17.85 13.42 -3.69
C LEU A 457 -19.18 12.73 -3.34
N LEU A 458 -19.40 12.41 -2.06
CA LEU A 458 -20.60 11.71 -1.60
C LEU A 458 -21.88 12.48 -1.89
N SER A 459 -21.83 13.82 -1.84
CA SER A 459 -23.00 14.68 -2.12
C SER A 459 -23.36 14.76 -3.60
N HIS A 460 -22.39 14.54 -4.50
CA HIS A 460 -22.58 14.73 -5.95
C HIS A 460 -22.57 13.40 -6.72
N TYR A 461 -22.16 12.30 -6.07
CA TYR A 461 -22.17 10.98 -6.67
C TYR A 461 -23.59 10.44 -6.77
N GLY A 462 -23.98 9.95 -7.95
CA GLY A 462 -25.31 9.37 -8.21
C GLY A 462 -26.40 10.37 -8.52
N GLY A 463 -26.11 11.66 -8.62
CA GLY A 463 -27.07 12.71 -9.02
C GLY A 463 -27.26 12.90 -10.52
N SER A 464 -26.64 12.09 -11.37
CA SER A 464 -26.71 12.21 -12.83
C SER A 464 -27.48 11.02 -13.42
N GLN A 465 -28.70 11.28 -13.89
CA GLN A 465 -29.39 10.44 -14.90
C GLN A 465 -28.96 10.86 -16.28
#